data_73f26da291d7d4676ebe9aa3096609f2
#
_entry.id   73f26da291d7d4676ebe9aa3096609f2
#
_cell.length_a   1.000
_cell.length_b   1.000
_cell.length_c   1.000
_cell.angle_alpha   90.00
_cell.angle_beta   90.00
_cell.angle_gamma   90.00
#
_symmetry.space_group_name_H-M   'P 1'
#
loop_
_entity.id
_entity.type
_entity.pdbx_description
1 polymer ?
#
loop_
_entity_poly.entity_id
_entity_poly.type
_entity_poly.pdbx_seq_one_letter_code
_entity_poly.pdbx_strand_id
1 'polypeptide(L)'
;MRAALEQAGATVDEVTHINAHATSTPVGDIAEYKALLAVFGERVHDIPVSATKAATGHLLGGTGALEAIFTILAVKNRLAPPTINLTEKDPEIPLSVGGEAQPLGDAPQLAISNSFGFGGHNSVVAIRSYDS
;
A
#
# COMPACT_ATOMS: atom_id res chain seq x y z
N MET A 1 0.41 -10.17 -4.23
CA MET A 1 0.26 -10.01 -2.78
C MET A 1 0.38 -11.35 -2.04
N ARG A 2 -0.49 -12.33 -2.21
CA ARG A 2 -0.40 -13.62 -1.45
C ARG A 2 0.98 -14.27 -1.55
N ALA A 3 1.54 -14.41 -2.76
CA ALA A 3 2.87 -14.99 -2.95
C ALA A 3 3.99 -14.21 -2.25
N ALA A 4 3.91 -12.87 -2.19
CA ALA A 4 4.90 -12.06 -1.48
C ALA A 4 4.82 -12.26 0.04
N LEU A 5 3.61 -12.36 0.60
CA LEU A 5 3.42 -12.67 2.02
C LEU A 5 3.89 -14.08 2.36
N GLU A 6 3.57 -15.06 1.53
CA GLU A 6 4.04 -16.45 1.70
C GLU A 6 5.57 -16.52 1.70
N GLN A 7 6.24 -15.86 0.73
CA GLN A 7 7.70 -15.78 0.69
C GLN A 7 8.31 -15.05 1.90
N ALA A 8 7.58 -14.09 2.47
CA ALA A 8 7.99 -13.39 3.68
C ALA A 8 7.71 -14.19 4.97
N GLY A 9 7.11 -15.38 4.88
CA GLY A 9 6.67 -16.14 6.04
C GLY A 9 5.63 -15.40 6.89
N ALA A 10 4.78 -14.61 6.24
CA ALA A 10 3.83 -13.70 6.87
C ALA A 10 2.39 -14.03 6.51
N THR A 11 1.47 -13.66 7.38
CA THR A 11 0.02 -13.78 7.16
C THR A 11 -0.57 -12.42 6.74
N VAL A 12 -1.77 -12.43 6.19
CA VAL A 12 -2.51 -11.21 5.85
C VAL A 12 -2.83 -10.37 7.10
N ASP A 13 -2.99 -11.02 8.26
CA ASP A 13 -3.34 -10.35 9.51
C ASP A 13 -2.20 -9.51 10.11
N GLU A 14 -0.96 -9.79 9.70
CA GLU A 14 0.21 -9.05 10.15
C GLU A 14 0.41 -7.73 9.39
N VAL A 15 -0.26 -7.53 8.24
CA VAL A 15 -0.06 -6.33 7.41
C VAL A 15 -0.65 -5.10 8.10
N THR A 16 0.19 -4.11 8.36
CA THR A 16 -0.15 -2.87 9.05
C THR A 16 -0.23 -1.65 8.12
N HIS A 17 0.27 -1.77 6.89
CA HIS A 17 0.27 -0.68 5.92
C HIS A 17 0.37 -1.19 4.49
N ILE A 18 -0.28 -0.49 3.55
CA ILE A 18 -0.22 -0.76 2.12
C ILE A 18 0.17 0.53 1.38
N ASN A 19 1.29 0.49 0.65
CA ASN A 19 1.60 1.48 -0.38
C ASN A 19 1.00 0.97 -1.69
N ALA A 20 -0.08 1.60 -2.13
CA ALA A 20 -0.84 1.16 -3.29
C ALA A 20 -0.16 1.55 -4.60
N HIS A 21 -0.41 0.79 -5.66
CA HIS A 21 -0.01 1.18 -7.01
C HIS A 21 -0.71 2.47 -7.44
N ALA A 22 -2.03 2.54 -7.30
CA ALA A 22 -2.86 3.75 -7.33
C ALA A 22 -2.41 4.79 -8.38
N THR A 23 -2.56 4.45 -9.66
CA THR A 23 -2.19 5.36 -10.77
C THR A 23 -3.26 6.39 -11.12
N SER A 24 -4.33 6.44 -10.37
CA SER A 24 -5.47 7.35 -10.59
C SER A 24 -6.18 7.12 -11.93
N THR A 25 -6.28 5.87 -12.35
CA THR A 25 -7.13 5.48 -13.47
C THR A 25 -8.42 4.84 -12.95
N PRO A 26 -9.60 5.16 -13.52
CA PRO A 26 -10.87 4.63 -13.01
C PRO A 26 -10.90 3.10 -12.93
N VAL A 27 -10.41 2.42 -13.94
CA VAL A 27 -10.37 0.95 -13.98
C VAL A 27 -9.29 0.40 -13.06
N GLY A 28 -8.11 1.02 -13.01
CA GLY A 28 -6.95 0.56 -12.27
C GLY A 28 -7.18 0.59 -10.76
N ASP A 29 -7.65 1.71 -10.24
CA ASP A 29 -7.84 1.88 -8.80
C ASP A 29 -8.96 0.98 -8.27
N ILE A 30 -10.07 0.82 -9.01
CA ILE A 30 -11.14 -0.13 -8.66
C ILE A 30 -10.63 -1.57 -8.73
N ALA A 31 -9.82 -1.92 -9.72
CA ALA A 31 -9.26 -3.27 -9.85
C ALA A 31 -8.28 -3.57 -8.68
N GLU A 32 -7.45 -2.61 -8.29
CA GLU A 32 -6.57 -2.74 -7.14
C GLU A 32 -7.38 -2.91 -5.83
N TYR A 33 -8.41 -2.10 -5.61
CA TYR A 33 -9.30 -2.27 -4.46
C TYR A 33 -9.93 -3.67 -4.39
N LYS A 34 -10.47 -4.16 -5.51
CA LYS A 34 -11.03 -5.52 -5.58
C LYS A 34 -9.98 -6.60 -5.28
N ALA A 35 -8.76 -6.42 -5.75
CA ALA A 35 -7.66 -7.34 -5.47
C ALA A 35 -7.25 -7.30 -3.98
N LEU A 36 -7.21 -6.13 -3.38
CA LEU A 36 -6.97 -5.95 -1.95
C LEU A 36 -8.08 -6.62 -1.11
N LEU A 37 -9.33 -6.38 -1.46
CA LEU A 37 -10.49 -7.00 -0.79
C LEU A 37 -10.44 -8.53 -0.89
N ALA A 38 -10.07 -9.08 -2.04
CA ALA A 38 -9.92 -10.52 -2.25
C ALA A 38 -8.79 -11.15 -1.41
N VAL A 39 -7.76 -10.37 -1.06
CA VAL A 39 -6.62 -10.84 -0.25
C VAL A 39 -6.89 -10.67 1.25
N PHE A 40 -7.36 -9.50 1.67
CA PHE A 40 -7.47 -9.10 3.07
C PHE A 40 -8.88 -9.22 3.65
N GLY A 41 -9.91 -9.47 2.80
CA GLY A 41 -11.30 -9.42 3.24
C GLY A 41 -11.68 -8.04 3.79
N GLU A 42 -12.66 -7.99 4.67
CA GLU A 42 -13.15 -6.74 5.28
C GLU A 42 -12.07 -5.97 6.06
N ARG A 43 -11.03 -6.67 6.51
CA ARG A 43 -9.90 -6.05 7.21
C ARG A 43 -9.18 -4.97 6.38
N VAL A 44 -9.30 -5.01 5.05
CA VAL A 44 -8.68 -4.01 4.16
C VAL A 44 -9.14 -2.58 4.46
N HIS A 45 -10.34 -2.42 4.99
CA HIS A 45 -10.90 -1.11 5.31
C HIS A 45 -10.24 -0.44 6.54
N ASP A 46 -9.59 -1.23 7.38
CA ASP A 46 -8.90 -0.78 8.59
C ASP A 46 -7.38 -0.60 8.39
N ILE A 47 -6.82 -1.14 7.30
CA ILE A 47 -5.39 -1.02 7.02
C ILE A 47 -5.11 0.36 6.40
N PRO A 48 -4.25 1.21 7.00
CA PRO A 48 -3.80 2.45 6.39
C PRO A 48 -3.21 2.23 4.99
N VAL A 49 -3.77 2.91 4.00
CA VAL A 49 -3.34 2.85 2.60
C VAL A 49 -2.81 4.21 2.17
N SER A 50 -1.66 4.23 1.50
CA SER A 50 -1.08 5.43 0.91
C SER A 50 -0.98 5.31 -0.60
N ALA A 51 -1.38 6.36 -1.31
CA ALA A 51 -1.18 6.54 -2.76
C ALA A 51 -0.11 7.61 -2.98
N THR A 52 1.16 7.22 -2.85
CA THR A 52 2.30 8.15 -2.84
C THR A 52 2.57 8.78 -4.21
N LYS A 53 2.03 8.24 -5.29
CA LYS A 53 2.07 8.86 -6.62
C LYS A 53 1.35 10.22 -6.66
N ALA A 54 0.46 10.50 -5.73
CA ALA A 54 -0.13 11.84 -5.56
C ALA A 54 0.94 12.92 -5.33
N ALA A 55 2.06 12.57 -4.69
CA ALA A 55 3.18 13.48 -4.43
C ALA A 55 4.25 13.47 -5.51
N THR A 56 4.55 12.32 -6.09
CA THR A 56 5.73 12.13 -6.95
C THR A 56 5.41 11.99 -8.44
N GLY A 57 4.16 11.74 -8.78
CA GLY A 57 3.81 11.23 -10.10
C GLY A 57 4.26 9.78 -10.28
N HIS A 58 4.06 9.27 -11.48
CA HIS A 58 4.46 7.90 -11.84
C HIS A 58 5.80 7.91 -12.57
N LEU A 59 6.87 7.43 -11.92
CA LEU A 59 8.24 7.39 -12.45
C LEU A 59 8.51 6.17 -13.34
N LEU A 60 7.45 5.46 -13.77
CA LEU A 60 7.57 4.25 -14.59
C LEU A 60 8.54 3.23 -13.97
N GLY A 61 9.66 2.91 -14.61
CA GLY A 61 10.63 1.94 -14.12
C GLY A 61 11.28 2.28 -12.76
N GLY A 62 11.29 3.55 -12.36
CA GLY A 62 11.84 4.00 -11.06
C GLY A 62 10.83 3.94 -9.91
N THR A 63 9.53 3.85 -10.22
CA THR A 63 8.47 3.98 -9.23
C THR A 63 8.54 2.91 -8.12
N GLY A 64 8.76 1.65 -8.49
CA GLY A 64 8.80 0.56 -7.52
C GLY A 64 9.89 0.72 -6.47
N ALA A 65 11.07 1.19 -6.87
CA ALA A 65 12.18 1.45 -5.95
C ALA A 65 11.87 2.64 -5.02
N LEU A 66 11.32 3.73 -5.57
CA LEU A 66 10.93 4.90 -4.77
C LEU A 66 9.85 4.56 -3.75
N GLU A 67 8.82 3.85 -4.16
CA GLU A 67 7.73 3.43 -3.28
C GLU A 67 8.17 2.41 -2.22
N ALA A 68 9.14 1.54 -2.55
CA ALA A 68 9.77 0.68 -1.54
C ALA A 68 10.49 1.51 -0.47
N ILE A 69 11.21 2.59 -0.84
CA ILE A 69 11.85 3.51 0.11
C ILE A 69 10.79 4.17 1.01
N PHE A 70 9.70 4.67 0.45
CA PHE A 70 8.61 5.26 1.25
C PHE A 70 8.00 4.24 2.20
N THR A 71 7.84 3.00 1.76
CA THR A 71 7.31 1.92 2.61
C THR A 71 8.28 1.56 3.74
N ILE A 72 9.59 1.53 3.48
CA ILE A 72 10.62 1.36 4.52
C ILE A 72 10.54 2.49 5.54
N LEU A 73 10.43 3.73 5.09
CA LEU A 73 10.31 4.89 5.98
C LEU A 73 9.01 4.86 6.79
N ALA A 74 7.90 4.43 6.19
CA ALA A 74 6.63 4.25 6.90
C ALA A 74 6.75 3.23 8.02
N VAL A 75 7.33 2.07 7.74
CA VAL A 75 7.60 1.01 8.75
C VAL A 75 8.52 1.52 9.85
N LYS A 76 9.63 2.16 9.48
CA LYS A 76 10.63 2.69 10.43
C LYS A 76 10.06 3.75 11.37
N ASN A 77 9.25 4.66 10.84
CA ASN A 77 8.69 5.78 11.59
C ASN A 77 7.31 5.46 12.18
N ARG A 78 6.75 4.27 11.91
CA ARG A 78 5.38 3.87 12.31
C ARG A 78 4.32 4.87 11.85
N LEU A 79 4.47 5.38 10.63
CA LEU A 79 3.65 6.44 10.08
C LEU A 79 3.42 6.24 8.57
N ALA A 80 2.18 5.93 8.18
CA ALA A 80 1.82 5.88 6.77
C ALA A 80 1.84 7.29 6.17
N PRO A 81 2.51 7.51 5.03
CA PRO A 81 2.52 8.82 4.39
C PRO A 81 1.13 9.22 3.89
N PRO A 82 0.86 10.53 3.80
CA PRO A 82 -0.42 11.01 3.31
C PRO A 82 -0.58 10.76 1.80
N THR A 83 -1.82 10.66 1.36
CA THR A 83 -2.19 10.81 -0.05
C THR A 83 -2.52 12.29 -0.27
N ILE A 84 -1.53 13.08 -0.65
CA ILE A 84 -1.70 14.54 -0.80
C ILE A 84 -2.72 14.86 -1.87
N ASN A 85 -3.34 16.03 -1.77
CA ASN A 85 -4.39 16.51 -2.67
C ASN A 85 -5.69 15.67 -2.64
N LEU A 86 -5.83 14.74 -1.71
CA LEU A 86 -7.08 14.01 -1.50
C LEU A 86 -8.09 14.93 -0.80
N THR A 87 -9.06 15.44 -1.55
CA THR A 87 -10.14 16.29 -1.05
C THR A 87 -11.44 15.52 -0.82
N GLU A 88 -11.67 14.48 -1.63
CA GLU A 88 -12.87 13.64 -1.56
C GLU A 88 -12.50 12.19 -1.85
N LYS A 89 -13.03 11.26 -1.07
CA LYS A 89 -12.84 9.81 -1.26
C LYS A 89 -13.87 9.29 -2.25
N ASP A 90 -13.41 8.39 -3.12
CA ASP A 90 -14.32 7.64 -3.99
C ASP A 90 -15.15 6.67 -3.15
N PRO A 91 -16.50 6.79 -3.17
CA PRO A 91 -17.37 5.87 -2.41
C PRO A 91 -17.30 4.42 -2.87
N GLU A 92 -16.84 4.15 -4.09
CA GLU A 92 -16.62 2.79 -4.60
C GLU A 92 -15.31 2.16 -4.12
N ILE A 93 -14.42 2.96 -3.47
CA ILE A 93 -13.12 2.53 -2.96
C ILE A 93 -13.01 2.91 -1.47
N PRO A 94 -13.72 2.22 -0.56
CA PRO A 94 -13.79 2.57 0.85
C PRO A 94 -12.53 2.13 1.62
N LEU A 95 -11.36 2.47 1.11
CA LEU A 95 -10.08 2.22 1.77
C LEU A 95 -9.77 3.27 2.84
N SER A 96 -8.93 2.89 3.81
CA SER A 96 -8.39 3.80 4.82
C SER A 96 -7.28 4.68 4.23
N VAL A 97 -7.66 5.53 3.27
CA VAL A 97 -6.77 6.51 2.62
C VAL A 97 -7.02 7.88 3.24
N GLY A 98 -5.96 8.64 3.54
CA GLY A 98 -6.08 9.97 4.14
C GLY A 98 -5.18 11.01 3.47
N GLY A 99 -5.63 12.27 3.47
CA GLY A 99 -4.83 13.44 3.08
C GLY A 99 -3.77 13.81 4.12
N GLU A 100 -3.87 13.24 5.32
CA GLU A 100 -2.91 13.38 6.41
C GLU A 100 -2.20 12.05 6.67
N ALA A 101 -1.01 12.13 7.30
CA ALA A 101 -0.27 10.95 7.72
C ALA A 101 -1.02 10.16 8.80
N GLN A 102 -0.99 8.83 8.72
CA GLN A 102 -1.74 7.95 9.63
C GLN A 102 -0.77 7.14 10.51
N PRO A 103 -0.90 7.18 11.86
CA PRO A 103 -0.12 6.34 12.75
C PRO A 103 -0.38 4.84 12.50
N LEU A 104 0.67 4.02 12.56
CA LEU A 104 0.59 2.56 12.37
C LEU A 104 0.54 1.78 13.69
N GLY A 105 0.56 2.48 14.84
CA GLY A 105 0.55 1.85 16.15
C GLY A 105 1.91 1.26 16.56
N ASP A 106 1.94 0.60 17.73
CA ASP A 106 3.16 0.12 18.37
C ASP A 106 3.52 -1.34 18.08
N ALA A 107 2.62 -2.09 17.44
CA ALA A 107 2.87 -3.47 17.05
C ALA A 107 4.04 -3.59 16.05
N PRO A 108 4.68 -4.76 15.92
CA PRO A 108 5.63 -5.01 14.84
C PRO A 108 5.01 -4.66 13.48
N GLN A 109 5.76 -3.93 12.66
CA GLN A 109 5.26 -3.44 11.39
C GLN A 109 5.56 -4.41 10.25
N LEU A 110 4.55 -4.69 9.43
CA LEU A 110 4.68 -5.34 8.14
C LEU A 110 3.90 -4.53 7.12
N ALA A 111 4.56 -4.03 6.10
CA ALA A 111 3.93 -3.28 5.03
C ALA A 111 4.14 -3.97 3.67
N ILE A 112 3.24 -3.75 2.74
CA ILE A 112 3.42 -4.15 1.34
C ILE A 112 3.43 -2.92 0.43
N SER A 113 4.23 -3.00 -0.64
CA SER A 113 4.23 -2.02 -1.74
C SER A 113 3.83 -2.74 -3.03
N ASN A 114 2.76 -2.27 -3.66
CA ASN A 114 2.19 -2.85 -4.87
C ASN A 114 2.70 -2.13 -6.12
N SER A 115 3.05 -2.90 -7.15
CA SER A 115 3.38 -2.40 -8.48
C SER A 115 2.68 -3.28 -9.53
N PHE A 116 1.70 -2.72 -10.23
CA PHE A 116 0.92 -3.42 -11.24
C PHE A 116 1.18 -2.84 -12.62
N GLY A 117 1.89 -3.61 -13.44
CA GLY A 117 2.31 -3.20 -14.77
C GLY A 117 1.41 -3.70 -15.90
N PHE A 118 1.60 -3.14 -17.08
CA PHE A 118 0.94 -3.59 -18.29
C PHE A 118 1.24 -5.06 -18.59
N GLY A 119 0.29 -5.74 -19.23
CA GLY A 119 0.43 -7.15 -19.59
C GLY A 119 0.32 -8.12 -18.41
N GLY A 120 -0.14 -7.65 -17.23
CA GLY A 120 -0.29 -8.49 -16.03
C GLY A 120 1.01 -8.73 -15.27
N HIS A 121 2.04 -7.92 -15.48
CA HIS A 121 3.27 -7.94 -14.71
C HIS A 121 3.03 -7.29 -13.35
N ASN A 122 2.77 -8.10 -12.34
CA ASN A 122 2.49 -7.65 -10.99
C ASN A 122 3.66 -8.00 -10.06
N SER A 123 4.15 -6.99 -9.35
CA SER A 123 5.19 -7.15 -8.34
C SER A 123 4.72 -6.58 -7.00
N VAL A 124 5.07 -7.26 -5.91
CA VAL A 124 4.75 -6.82 -4.56
C VAL A 124 5.98 -7.05 -3.68
N VAL A 125 6.36 -6.04 -2.93
CA VAL A 125 7.45 -6.12 -1.95
C VAL A 125 6.84 -6.10 -0.56
N ALA A 126 7.20 -7.07 0.28
CA ALA A 126 6.85 -7.10 1.70
C ALA A 126 8.05 -6.61 2.53
N ILE A 127 7.80 -5.67 3.43
CA ILE A 127 8.81 -4.98 4.24
C ILE A 127 8.39 -5.09 5.70
N ARG A 128 9.24 -5.70 6.52
CA ARG A 128 9.01 -5.89 7.95
C ARG A 128 9.96 -5.04 8.79
N SER A 129 9.47 -4.53 9.94
CA SER A 129 10.35 -3.95 10.94
C SER A 129 11.31 -5.01 11.48
N TYR A 130 12.56 -4.62 11.67
CA TYR A 130 13.55 -5.43 12.32
C TYR A 130 13.64 -4.99 13.77
N ASP A 131 13.23 -5.87 14.68
CA ASP A 131 13.40 -5.68 16.11
C ASP A 131 14.75 -6.33 16.50
N SER A 132 15.73 -5.48 16.84
CA SER A 132 17.07 -5.91 17.30
C SER A 132 17.06 -6.19 18.79
#